data_f13ff09c2aa66f2c7189054c4f431c1b
#
_entry.id   f13ff09c2aa66f2c7189054c4f431c1b
#
_cell.length_a   1.000
_cell.length_b   1.000
_cell.length_c   1.000
_cell.angle_alpha   90.00
_cell.angle_beta   90.00
_cell.angle_gamma   90.00
#
_symmetry.space_group_name_H-M   'P 1'
#
loop_
_entity.id
_entity.type
_entity.pdbx_description
1 polymer ?
#
loop_
_entity_poly.entity_id
_entity_poly.type
_entity_poly.pdbx_seq_one_letter_code
_entity_poly.pdbx_strand_id
1 'polypeptide(L)'
;FLIYAVVRTLRMCVKQQYFTIYQLERFESIERIKRIERNENMHELGVVFHIIDDLKEVAVDNEITEITKVVLELGEVSTVIDSYLTDCWKWAIKKEELLKDSKLVIEKINAVTYCEDCKSEYETVKYGKICPKCGSRHTYLLRGSEFNIKEIEAC
;
A
#
# COMPACT_ATOMS: atom_id res chain seq x y z
N PHE A 1 -12.49 10.84 3.14
CA PHE A 1 -12.49 11.88 4.19
C PHE A 1 -11.35 11.66 5.15
N LEU A 2 -10.55 12.69 5.32
CA LEU A 2 -9.46 12.90 6.26
C LEU A 2 -8.25 11.95 6.16
N ILE A 3 -7.38 12.38 5.29
CA ILE A 3 -5.95 12.14 5.34
C ILE A 3 -5.41 12.93 6.53
N TYR A 4 -5.01 12.28 7.60
CA TYR A 4 -4.21 12.91 8.63
C TYR A 4 -2.74 12.66 8.36
N ALA A 5 -2.09 13.77 8.07
CA ALA A 5 -0.65 13.88 7.92
C ALA A 5 0.08 13.45 9.20
N VAL A 6 1.02 12.54 9.08
CA VAL A 6 2.13 12.46 10.01
C VAL A 6 3.40 12.83 9.26
N VAL A 7 3.79 14.06 9.50
CA VAL A 7 5.00 14.68 9.01
C VAL A 7 6.17 14.25 9.87
N ARG A 8 7.30 14.03 9.20
CA ARG A 8 8.67 14.19 9.66
C ARG A 8 9.42 12.97 10.16
N THR A 9 10.37 12.58 9.36
CA THR A 9 11.75 12.87 9.79
C THR A 9 12.64 12.98 8.54
N LEU A 10 12.96 14.20 8.15
CA LEU A 10 14.11 14.47 7.30
C LEU A 10 15.35 14.11 8.12
N ARG A 11 15.89 12.96 7.93
CA ARG A 11 17.27 12.65 8.30
C ARG A 11 18.08 12.72 7.03
N MET A 12 18.67 13.85 6.78
CA MET A 12 19.65 14.00 5.73
C MET A 12 20.90 13.19 6.11
N CYS A 13 21.01 11.99 5.64
CA CYS A 13 22.29 11.38 5.38
C CYS A 13 22.74 11.90 4.00
N VAL A 14 23.99 12.21 3.84
CA VAL A 14 24.59 13.06 2.79
C VAL A 14 24.24 12.70 1.34
N LYS A 15 23.37 11.69 1.08
CA LYS A 15 22.82 11.32 -0.23
C LYS A 15 21.47 10.57 -0.19
N GLN A 16 20.78 10.47 0.96
CA GLN A 16 19.57 9.66 1.04
C GLN A 16 18.39 10.50 1.51
N GLN A 17 17.37 10.63 0.67
CA GLN A 17 16.13 11.36 0.97
C GLN A 17 15.01 10.34 1.20
N TYR A 18 14.20 10.57 2.26
CA TYR A 18 13.00 9.80 2.54
C TYR A 18 11.79 10.57 2.04
N PHE A 19 11.05 9.96 1.12
CA PHE A 19 9.81 10.52 0.61
C PHE A 19 8.63 9.71 1.14
N THR A 20 7.72 10.38 1.82
CA THR A 20 6.40 9.84 2.14
C THR A 20 5.40 10.30 1.09
N ILE A 21 4.48 9.42 0.71
CA ILE A 21 3.44 9.68 -0.31
C ILE A 21 2.63 10.97 -0.04
N TYR A 22 2.55 11.41 1.20
CA TYR A 22 1.89 12.69 1.56
C TYR A 22 2.56 13.94 0.99
N GLN A 23 3.80 13.83 0.47
CA GLN A 23 4.47 14.92 -0.26
C GLN A 23 4.26 14.86 -1.77
N LEU A 24 3.69 13.75 -2.23
CA LEU A 24 3.40 13.49 -3.63
C LEU A 24 1.90 13.72 -3.86
N GLU A 25 1.46 14.97 -3.83
CA GLU A 25 0.09 15.34 -4.16
C GLU A 25 -0.22 15.01 -5.63
N ARG A 26 -0.52 13.73 -5.89
CA ARG A 26 -1.21 13.36 -7.12
C ARG A 26 -2.29 12.32 -6.85
N PHE A 27 -3.51 12.83 -6.75
CA PHE A 27 -4.77 12.08 -6.62
C PHE A 27 -5.03 11.03 -7.71
N GLU A 28 -4.33 11.09 -8.83
CA GLU A 28 -4.57 10.19 -9.98
C GLU A 28 -4.05 8.77 -9.78
N SER A 29 -2.96 8.59 -9.04
CA SER A 29 -2.40 7.25 -8.79
C SER A 29 -3.29 6.42 -7.85
N ILE A 30 -3.90 7.03 -6.85
CA ILE A 30 -4.83 6.35 -5.92
C ILE A 30 -6.10 5.88 -6.62
N GLU A 31 -6.62 6.68 -7.55
CA GLU A 31 -7.78 6.27 -8.38
C GLU A 31 -7.42 5.15 -9.37
N ARG A 32 -6.20 5.12 -9.86
CA ARG A 32 -5.68 4.03 -10.69
C ARG A 32 -5.59 2.72 -9.91
N ILE A 33 -4.99 2.74 -8.72
CA ILE A 33 -4.91 1.57 -7.81
C ILE A 33 -6.31 1.06 -7.49
N LYS A 34 -7.28 1.92 -7.13
CA LYS A 34 -8.68 1.53 -6.90
C LYS A 34 -9.39 0.95 -8.13
N ARG A 35 -8.96 1.31 -9.34
CA ARG A 35 -9.47 0.70 -10.59
C ARG A 35 -8.91 -0.71 -10.79
N ILE A 36 -7.71 -0.96 -10.29
CA ILE A 36 -7.03 -2.25 -10.30
C ILE A 36 -7.72 -3.24 -9.36
N GLU A 37 -8.05 -2.82 -8.15
CA GLU A 37 -8.76 -3.63 -7.15
C GLU A 37 -10.12 -4.15 -7.62
N ARG A 38 -10.74 -3.50 -8.63
CA ARG A 38 -12.04 -3.91 -9.20
C ARG A 38 -11.95 -4.94 -10.32
N ASN A 39 -10.75 -5.32 -10.75
CA ASN A 39 -10.55 -6.26 -11.86
C ASN A 39 -10.11 -7.62 -11.29
N GLU A 40 -11.07 -8.55 -11.12
CA GLU A 40 -10.92 -9.87 -10.47
C GLU A 40 -9.87 -10.82 -11.12
N ASN A 41 -9.12 -10.37 -12.13
CA ASN A 41 -8.13 -11.14 -12.87
C ASN A 41 -6.70 -10.55 -12.82
N MET A 42 -6.39 -9.74 -11.83
CA MET A 42 -5.05 -9.18 -11.76
C MET A 42 -4.10 -10.09 -10.99
N HIS A 43 -3.18 -10.68 -11.74
CA HIS A 43 -2.02 -11.35 -11.19
C HIS A 43 -1.11 -10.32 -10.50
N GLU A 44 -0.50 -10.69 -9.38
CA GLU A 44 0.42 -9.88 -8.57
C GLU A 44 1.54 -9.23 -9.40
N LEU A 45 1.90 -9.84 -10.52
CA LEU A 45 2.86 -9.26 -11.46
C LEU A 45 2.34 -7.94 -12.09
N GLY A 46 1.06 -7.87 -12.44
CA GLY A 46 0.43 -6.64 -12.92
C GLY A 46 0.46 -5.53 -11.87
N VAL A 47 0.18 -5.89 -10.61
CA VAL A 47 0.28 -4.96 -9.47
C VAL A 47 1.70 -4.41 -9.33
N VAL A 48 2.72 -5.27 -9.40
CA VAL A 48 4.12 -4.87 -9.34
C VAL A 48 4.50 -3.90 -10.45
N PHE A 49 4.07 -4.13 -11.68
CA PHE A 49 4.34 -3.19 -12.79
C PHE A 49 3.71 -1.83 -12.56
N HIS A 50 2.50 -1.77 -12.01
CA HIS A 50 1.88 -0.48 -11.67
C HIS A 50 2.64 0.26 -10.57
N ILE A 51 3.10 -0.45 -9.53
CA ILE A 51 3.96 0.15 -8.51
C ILE A 51 5.23 0.72 -9.15
N ILE A 52 5.87 -0.03 -10.03
CA ILE A 52 7.10 0.40 -10.71
C ILE A 52 6.84 1.65 -11.56
N ASP A 53 5.73 1.70 -12.28
CA ASP A 53 5.36 2.85 -13.11
C ASP A 53 5.09 4.09 -12.24
N ASP A 54 4.37 3.95 -11.12
CA ASP A 54 4.14 5.03 -10.17
C ASP A 54 5.46 5.54 -9.56
N LEU A 55 6.38 4.62 -9.22
CA LEU A 55 7.70 4.98 -8.68
C LEU A 55 8.57 5.71 -9.72
N LYS A 56 8.46 5.36 -11.01
CA LYS A 56 9.15 6.08 -12.09
C LYS A 56 8.62 7.50 -12.26
N GLU A 57 7.31 7.70 -12.18
CA GLU A 57 6.71 9.04 -12.21
C GLU A 57 7.22 9.89 -11.04
N VAL A 58 7.20 9.32 -9.83
CA VAL A 58 7.73 9.96 -8.61
C VAL A 58 9.21 10.32 -8.77
N ALA A 59 10.01 9.40 -9.32
CA ALA A 59 11.44 9.61 -9.50
C ALA A 59 11.73 10.77 -10.47
N VAL A 60 10.98 10.87 -11.56
CA VAL A 60 11.11 11.98 -12.52
C VAL A 60 10.75 13.31 -11.87
N ASP A 61 9.63 13.38 -11.13
CA ASP A 61 9.13 14.61 -10.52
C ASP A 61 10.04 15.13 -9.39
N ASN A 62 10.84 14.25 -8.78
CA ASN A 62 11.71 14.58 -7.63
C ASN A 62 13.21 14.42 -7.92
N GLU A 63 13.60 14.22 -9.18
CA GLU A 63 15.00 14.06 -9.60
C GLU A 63 15.73 12.89 -8.87
N ILE A 64 14.98 11.82 -8.55
CA ILE A 64 15.50 10.63 -7.88
C ILE A 64 16.25 9.77 -8.91
N THR A 65 17.45 9.35 -8.57
CA THR A 65 18.29 8.51 -9.43
C THR A 65 18.30 7.05 -9.04
N GLU A 66 18.00 6.74 -7.76
CA GLU A 66 18.00 5.38 -7.23
C GLU A 66 16.98 5.25 -6.10
N ILE A 67 16.20 4.16 -6.09
CA ILE A 67 15.31 3.78 -5.00
C ILE A 67 15.84 2.51 -4.35
N THR A 68 16.22 2.59 -3.07
CA THR A 68 16.84 1.50 -2.33
C THR A 68 15.84 0.66 -1.53
N LYS A 69 14.69 1.25 -1.16
CA LYS A 69 13.64 0.55 -0.42
C LYS A 69 12.25 1.09 -0.78
N VAL A 70 11.29 0.18 -0.84
CA VAL A 70 9.87 0.50 -1.00
C VAL A 70 9.10 -0.18 0.12
N VAL A 71 8.29 0.57 0.86
CA VAL A 71 7.41 0.06 1.91
C VAL A 71 5.98 0.12 1.41
N LEU A 72 5.31 -1.03 1.37
CA LEU A 72 3.90 -1.15 1.02
C LEU A 72 3.06 -1.41 2.26
N GLU A 73 1.92 -0.75 2.38
CA GLU A 73 0.85 -1.13 3.30
C GLU A 73 -0.11 -2.08 2.59
N LEU A 74 -0.33 -3.24 3.19
CA LEU A 74 -1.20 -4.28 2.66
C LEU A 74 -2.23 -4.70 3.69
N GLY A 75 -3.49 -4.50 3.38
CA GLY A 75 -4.61 -4.90 4.23
C GLY A 75 -4.71 -6.41 4.39
N GLU A 76 -5.03 -6.85 5.59
CA GLU A 76 -5.11 -8.28 5.96
C GLU A 76 -6.16 -9.06 5.15
N VAL A 77 -7.20 -8.38 4.66
CA VAL A 77 -8.25 -8.96 3.79
C VAL A 77 -8.14 -8.48 2.34
N SER A 78 -6.99 -7.94 1.94
CA SER A 78 -6.71 -7.66 0.53
C SER A 78 -6.62 -8.97 -0.26
N THR A 79 -6.84 -8.89 -1.57
CA THR A 79 -6.73 -10.04 -2.48
C THR A 79 -5.30 -10.38 -2.87
N VAL A 80 -4.33 -9.53 -2.51
CA VAL A 80 -2.92 -9.67 -2.88
C VAL A 80 -2.19 -10.60 -1.91
N ILE A 81 -1.46 -11.57 -2.44
CA ILE A 81 -0.68 -12.54 -1.66
C ILE A 81 0.77 -12.06 -1.54
N ASP A 82 1.24 -11.82 -0.31
CA ASP A 82 2.56 -11.24 0.01
C ASP A 82 3.73 -11.99 -0.63
N SER A 83 3.72 -13.34 -0.55
CA SER A 83 4.79 -14.16 -1.08
C SER A 83 4.91 -14.01 -2.60
N TYR A 84 3.79 -14.04 -3.30
CA TYR A 84 3.76 -13.85 -4.76
C TYR A 84 4.14 -12.43 -5.16
N LEU A 85 3.65 -11.43 -4.43
CA LEU A 85 4.04 -10.04 -4.65
C LEU A 85 5.55 -9.84 -4.51
N THR A 86 6.14 -10.41 -3.46
CA THR A 86 7.59 -10.34 -3.20
C THR A 86 8.42 -11.03 -4.30
N ASP A 87 7.96 -12.17 -4.79
CA ASP A 87 8.67 -12.91 -5.84
C ASP A 87 8.55 -12.20 -7.20
N CYS A 88 7.37 -11.67 -7.51
CA CYS A 88 7.15 -10.83 -8.70
C CYS A 88 8.01 -9.56 -8.65
N TRP A 89 8.12 -8.92 -7.49
CA TRP A 89 8.99 -7.76 -7.28
C TRP A 89 10.44 -8.07 -7.63
N LYS A 90 11.03 -9.09 -6.99
CA LYS A 90 12.42 -9.52 -7.23
C LYS A 90 12.71 -9.84 -8.69
N TRP A 91 11.71 -10.32 -9.42
CA TRP A 91 11.84 -10.60 -10.84
C TRP A 91 11.77 -9.33 -11.68
N ALA A 92 10.81 -8.45 -11.40
CA ALA A 92 10.54 -7.25 -12.18
C ALA A 92 11.67 -6.22 -12.09
N ILE A 93 12.19 -5.97 -10.87
CA ILE A 93 13.23 -4.95 -10.64
C ILE A 93 14.57 -5.25 -11.32
N LYS A 94 14.83 -6.50 -11.71
CA LYS A 94 16.08 -6.88 -12.42
C LYS A 94 16.29 -6.12 -13.72
N LYS A 95 15.23 -5.59 -14.31
CA LYS A 95 15.25 -4.86 -15.59
C LYS A 95 15.15 -3.34 -15.40
N GLU A 96 15.04 -2.88 -14.15
CA GLU A 96 14.78 -1.48 -13.80
C GLU A 96 15.99 -0.89 -13.10
N GLU A 97 16.75 -0.04 -13.79
CA GLU A 97 17.95 0.60 -13.23
C GLU A 97 17.64 1.44 -11.97
N LEU A 98 16.47 2.14 -11.97
CA LEU A 98 16.01 2.95 -10.85
C LEU A 98 15.80 2.13 -9.55
N LEU A 99 15.38 0.88 -9.69
CA LEU A 99 14.98 -0.01 -8.60
C LEU A 99 15.94 -1.19 -8.41
N LYS A 100 17.09 -1.14 -9.07
CA LYS A 100 18.09 -2.21 -9.01
C LYS A 100 18.48 -2.46 -7.56
N ASP A 101 18.34 -3.71 -7.13
CA ASP A 101 18.60 -4.14 -5.75
C ASP A 101 17.68 -3.52 -4.67
N SER A 102 16.59 -2.85 -5.07
CA SER A 102 15.62 -2.29 -4.11
C SER A 102 14.96 -3.37 -3.26
N LYS A 103 14.79 -3.05 -1.97
CA LYS A 103 14.15 -3.93 -1.00
C LYS A 103 12.67 -3.60 -0.87
N LEU A 104 11.79 -4.59 -1.10
CA LEU A 104 10.37 -4.49 -0.79
C LEU A 104 10.11 -4.88 0.67
N VAL A 105 9.41 -4.03 1.39
CA VAL A 105 8.91 -4.29 2.75
C VAL A 105 7.40 -4.19 2.73
N ILE A 106 6.72 -5.19 3.28
CA ILE A 106 5.25 -5.23 3.36
C ILE A 106 4.85 -5.06 4.83
N GLU A 107 4.08 -4.01 5.11
CA GLU A 107 3.46 -3.78 6.41
C GLU A 107 1.99 -4.16 6.36
N LYS A 108 1.56 -5.05 7.26
CA LYS A 108 0.18 -5.51 7.33
C LYS A 108 -0.70 -4.53 8.11
N ILE A 109 -1.87 -4.21 7.52
CA ILE A 109 -2.92 -3.47 8.19
C ILE A 109 -3.99 -4.45 8.64
N ASN A 110 -4.22 -4.54 9.94
CA ASN A 110 -5.24 -5.41 10.51
C ASN A 110 -6.64 -5.01 10.04
N ALA A 111 -7.43 -6.00 9.63
CA ALA A 111 -8.78 -5.78 9.16
C ALA A 111 -9.75 -5.57 10.33
N VAL A 112 -10.46 -4.45 10.30
CA VAL A 112 -11.45 -4.05 11.31
C VAL A 112 -12.78 -3.80 10.65
N THR A 113 -13.84 -4.42 11.21
CA THR A 113 -15.22 -4.22 10.81
C THR A 113 -15.97 -3.38 11.86
N TYR A 114 -16.83 -2.49 11.38
CA TYR A 114 -17.70 -1.67 12.20
C TYR A 114 -19.14 -2.18 12.13
N CYS A 115 -19.81 -2.25 13.29
CA CYS A 115 -21.21 -2.59 13.39
C CYS A 115 -22.07 -1.32 13.50
N GLU A 116 -23.01 -1.12 12.58
CA GLU A 116 -23.89 0.05 12.58
C GLU A 116 -24.93 0.02 13.68
N ASP A 117 -25.33 -1.16 14.14
CA ASP A 117 -26.40 -1.30 15.15
C ASP A 117 -25.89 -1.02 16.56
N CYS A 118 -24.79 -1.65 16.98
CA CYS A 118 -24.25 -1.47 18.34
C CYS A 118 -23.03 -0.56 18.42
N LYS A 119 -22.59 0.04 17.30
CA LYS A 119 -21.49 1.00 17.19
C LYS A 119 -20.14 0.46 17.69
N SER A 120 -19.94 -0.85 17.63
CA SER A 120 -18.68 -1.48 18.04
C SER A 120 -17.81 -1.86 16.85
N GLU A 121 -16.50 -1.77 17.06
CA GLU A 121 -15.49 -2.28 16.14
C GLU A 121 -15.03 -3.66 16.59
N TYR A 122 -14.63 -4.50 15.63
CA TYR A 122 -14.11 -5.84 15.90
C TYR A 122 -13.22 -6.36 14.77
N GLU A 123 -12.42 -7.38 15.06
CA GLU A 123 -11.51 -8.03 14.10
C GLU A 123 -12.28 -8.75 13.00
N THR A 124 -12.08 -8.32 11.77
CA THR A 124 -12.78 -8.87 10.59
C THR A 124 -12.44 -10.34 10.36
N VAL A 125 -11.16 -10.70 10.43
CA VAL A 125 -10.69 -12.06 10.14
C VAL A 125 -11.29 -13.08 11.11
N LYS A 126 -11.47 -12.70 12.37
CA LYS A 126 -11.99 -13.59 13.42
C LYS A 126 -13.52 -13.77 13.37
N TYR A 127 -14.25 -12.72 13.05
CA TYR A 127 -15.70 -12.71 13.20
C TYR A 127 -16.46 -12.51 11.87
N GLY A 128 -15.76 -12.17 10.80
CA GLY A 128 -16.37 -11.94 9.48
C GLY A 128 -17.36 -10.79 9.47
N LYS A 129 -18.51 -11.02 8.83
CA LYS A 129 -19.56 -10.01 8.66
C LYS A 129 -20.64 -10.04 9.75
N ILE A 130 -20.46 -10.81 10.81
CA ILE A 130 -21.43 -10.93 11.91
C ILE A 130 -20.84 -10.31 13.16
N CYS A 131 -21.52 -9.31 13.70
CA CYS A 131 -21.06 -8.64 14.92
C CYS A 131 -21.05 -9.61 16.12
N PRO A 132 -19.90 -9.84 16.79
CA PRO A 132 -19.81 -10.75 17.92
C PRO A 132 -20.54 -10.23 19.16
N LYS A 133 -20.88 -8.93 19.20
CA LYS A 133 -21.52 -8.29 20.36
C LYS A 133 -23.02 -8.33 20.31
N CYS A 134 -23.62 -8.11 19.13
CA CYS A 134 -25.08 -8.04 19.00
C CYS A 134 -25.67 -8.99 17.95
N GLY A 135 -24.84 -9.74 17.21
CA GLY A 135 -25.28 -10.69 16.17
C GLY A 135 -25.75 -10.03 14.87
N SER A 136 -25.65 -8.72 14.74
CA SER A 136 -26.10 -7.99 13.56
C SER A 136 -25.23 -8.31 12.35
N ARG A 137 -25.85 -8.22 11.15
CA ARG A 137 -25.19 -8.26 9.84
C ARG A 137 -25.07 -6.87 9.19
N HIS A 138 -25.57 -5.81 9.84
CA HIS A 138 -25.41 -4.44 9.38
C HIS A 138 -24.00 -3.95 9.76
N THR A 139 -23.04 -4.43 8.99
CA THR A 139 -21.62 -4.23 9.25
C THR A 139 -20.88 -3.90 7.97
N TYR A 140 -19.85 -3.08 8.07
CA TYR A 140 -18.95 -2.78 6.96
C TYR A 140 -17.49 -2.80 7.37
N LEU A 141 -16.62 -3.11 6.43
CA LEU A 141 -15.18 -3.08 6.63
C LEU A 141 -14.73 -1.63 6.79
N LEU A 142 -14.10 -1.32 7.92
CA LEU A 142 -13.59 0.01 8.23
C LEU A 142 -12.18 0.20 7.66
N ARG A 143 -11.35 -0.84 7.77
CA ARG A 143 -9.98 -0.88 7.24
C ARG A 143 -9.52 -2.33 7.07
N GLY A 144 -8.44 -2.55 6.31
CA GLY A 144 -7.83 -3.86 6.12
C GLY A 144 -7.91 -4.39 4.69
N SER A 145 -8.44 -3.60 3.73
CA SER A 145 -8.40 -3.89 2.30
C SER A 145 -7.47 -2.96 1.52
N GLU A 146 -6.74 -2.10 2.21
CA GLU A 146 -5.87 -1.10 1.61
C GLU A 146 -4.67 -1.76 0.92
N PHE A 147 -4.23 -1.10 -0.14
CA PHE A 147 -2.99 -1.39 -0.84
C PHE A 147 -2.35 -0.06 -1.23
N ASN A 148 -1.31 0.34 -0.51
CA ASN A 148 -0.68 1.64 -0.69
C ASN A 148 0.85 1.53 -0.62
N ILE A 149 1.54 2.37 -1.39
CA ILE A 149 2.96 2.64 -1.16
C ILE A 149 3.00 3.60 0.04
N LYS A 150 3.61 3.20 1.14
CA LYS A 150 3.71 4.01 2.36
C LYS A 150 4.90 4.95 2.33
N GLU A 151 6.04 4.42 1.93
CA GLU A 151 7.33 5.09 2.02
C GLU A 151 8.30 4.55 0.97
N ILE A 152 9.18 5.41 0.48
CA ILE A 152 10.34 5.03 -0.32
C ILE A 152 11.63 5.61 0.28
N GLU A 153 12.73 4.85 0.21
CA GLU A 153 14.07 5.36 0.46
C GLU A 153 14.76 5.52 -0.89
N ALA A 154 15.26 6.72 -1.16
CA ALA A 154 15.78 7.09 -2.47
C ALA A 154 17.02 8.01 -2.36
N CYS A 155 17.82 8.04 -3.43
CA CYS A 155 18.97 8.93 -3.59
C CYS A 155 18.82 9.82 -4.82
#